data_bdbdbb4896553127842d235329ae998a
#
_entry.id   bdbdbb4896553127842d235329ae998a
#
_cell.length_a   1.000
_cell.length_b   1.000
_cell.length_c   1.000
_cell.angle_alpha   90.00
_cell.angle_beta   90.00
_cell.angle_gamma   90.00
#
_symmetry.space_group_name_H-M   'P 1'
#
loop_
_entity.id
_entity.type
_entity.pdbx_description
1 polymer ?
#
loop_
_entity_poly.entity_id
_entity_poly.type
_entity_poly.pdbx_seq_one_letter_code
_entity_poly.pdbx_strand_id
1 'polypeptide(L)'
;PGQYGAARIFHYNSIMRRYLRVPQLAAVMGPCVAGGAYLPALSDTIIMVKGTSFMGLGGANLVKGATGQTIDNETLGGAVAHTAVSGVAHYTAEDDADCLRQLRKLVDRLPRPVVEFSPARVEDAPADPAALYGLLPADHRMSYDMHAVLRALLDDGELDAFQPDLAREMICGDGRIEGIGVGVIANQRGLIKGRAGEKPRFGGIIYAESAEKVAYFIDRCDRQGIPLLFVQDVSGFMVGGEAEHEGIIRAGARFVEAMATARVPKLVLTLNHASGAGYYAMAGQGFDPDFIFTWPTGRMGVMEGESAVQAVHGPALEKAKGRPGPDLQAAVEAMRADYEHQLDAKYAAARGYVDAIVHPEDTRDVLAMALRAALQNPGPHLGAFVLPTEVR
;
A
#
# COMPACT_ATOMS: atom_id res chain seq x y z
N PRO A 1 18.58 17.00 -5.01
CA PRO A 1 17.48 16.06 -4.83
C PRO A 1 16.64 16.33 -3.59
N GLY A 2 17.28 16.69 -2.44
CA GLY A 2 16.56 16.89 -1.18
C GLY A 2 15.58 18.06 -1.14
N GLN A 3 15.88 19.16 -1.79
CA GLN A 3 15.01 20.36 -1.78
C GLN A 3 13.65 20.10 -2.47
N TYR A 4 13.63 19.35 -3.57
CA TYR A 4 12.39 19.03 -4.26
C TYR A 4 11.47 18.15 -3.41
N GLY A 5 12.01 17.11 -2.78
CA GLY A 5 11.25 16.22 -1.92
C GLY A 5 10.66 16.94 -0.70
N ALA A 6 11.45 17.77 -0.02
CA ALA A 6 11.00 18.54 1.12
C ALA A 6 9.90 19.55 0.76
N ALA A 7 10.06 20.29 -0.35
CA ALA A 7 9.04 21.22 -0.80
C ALA A 7 7.72 20.50 -1.14
N ARG A 8 7.80 19.30 -1.68
CA ARG A 8 6.63 18.49 -2.03
C ARG A 8 5.84 18.04 -0.79
N ILE A 9 6.51 17.73 0.31
CA ILE A 9 5.85 17.43 1.59
C ILE A 9 4.98 18.60 2.06
N PHE A 10 5.51 19.83 2.04
CA PHE A 10 4.75 21.03 2.41
C PHE A 10 3.57 21.29 1.48
N HIS A 11 3.76 21.08 0.20
CA HIS A 11 2.72 21.21 -0.81
C HIS A 11 1.56 20.24 -0.55
N TYR A 12 1.85 18.95 -0.36
CA TYR A 12 0.82 17.94 -0.07
C TYR A 12 0.13 18.21 1.27
N ASN A 13 0.88 18.54 2.31
CA ASN A 13 0.32 18.91 3.61
C ASN A 13 -0.71 20.05 3.48
N SER A 14 -0.36 21.08 2.73
CA SER A 14 -1.24 22.24 2.50
C SER A 14 -2.49 21.87 1.70
N ILE A 15 -2.36 20.99 0.69
CA ILE A 15 -3.50 20.48 -0.10
C ILE A 15 -4.42 19.67 0.79
N MET A 16 -3.89 18.70 1.53
CA MET A 16 -4.67 17.84 2.42
C MET A 16 -5.46 18.66 3.43
N ARG A 17 -4.82 19.65 4.04
CA ARG A 17 -5.46 20.53 5.01
C ARG A 17 -6.55 21.40 4.38
N ARG A 18 -6.23 22.12 3.30
CA ARG A 18 -7.07 23.20 2.78
C ARG A 18 -8.14 22.74 1.80
N TYR A 19 -7.80 21.81 0.90
CA TYR A 19 -8.73 21.35 -0.12
C TYR A 19 -9.44 20.06 0.25
N LEU A 20 -8.71 19.09 0.78
CA LEU A 20 -9.32 17.83 1.23
C LEU A 20 -9.94 17.94 2.63
N ARG A 21 -9.67 19.03 3.35
CA ARG A 21 -10.19 19.30 4.69
C ARG A 21 -9.91 18.19 5.70
N VAL A 22 -8.75 17.51 5.52
CA VAL A 22 -8.28 16.50 6.46
C VAL A 22 -7.75 17.20 7.69
N PRO A 23 -8.29 16.97 8.89
CA PRO A 23 -7.78 17.50 10.13
C PRO A 23 -6.32 17.08 10.37
N GLN A 24 -5.47 18.03 10.71
CA GLN A 24 -4.06 17.76 10.94
C GLN A 24 -3.67 18.15 12.35
N LEU A 25 -3.17 17.18 13.11
CA LEU A 25 -2.72 17.34 14.47
C LEU A 25 -1.22 17.05 14.53
N ALA A 26 -0.44 17.95 15.13
CA ALA A 26 1.00 17.79 15.28
C ALA A 26 1.38 17.70 16.76
N ALA A 27 2.18 16.70 17.11
CA ALA A 27 2.81 16.55 18.41
C ALA A 27 4.32 16.76 18.24
N VAL A 28 4.82 17.88 18.75
CA VAL A 28 6.25 18.21 18.72
C VAL A 28 6.87 17.74 20.04
N MET A 29 7.58 16.62 19.98
CA MET A 29 8.15 15.93 21.14
C MET A 29 9.68 16.07 21.20
N GLY A 30 10.26 16.70 20.19
CA GLY A 30 11.71 16.94 20.05
C GLY A 30 12.02 18.17 19.20
N PRO A 31 13.28 18.37 18.80
CA PRO A 31 13.67 19.52 18.00
C PRO A 31 13.14 19.47 16.55
N CYS A 32 12.42 20.53 16.15
CA CYS A 32 11.99 20.78 14.78
C CYS A 32 12.65 22.08 14.28
N VAL A 33 13.67 21.98 13.44
CA VAL A 33 14.49 23.10 13.00
C VAL A 33 14.33 23.35 11.51
N ALA A 34 14.39 24.62 11.11
CA ALA A 34 14.33 25.08 9.72
C ALA A 34 13.06 24.56 8.98
N GLY A 35 13.22 23.86 7.86
CA GLY A 35 12.11 23.26 7.15
C GLY A 35 11.27 22.29 7.98
N GLY A 36 11.88 21.60 8.96
CA GLY A 36 11.17 20.73 9.89
C GLY A 36 10.14 21.45 10.76
N ALA A 37 10.34 22.72 11.07
CA ALA A 37 9.39 23.52 11.84
C ALA A 37 8.11 23.87 11.04
N TYR A 38 8.18 23.88 9.72
CA TYR A 38 7.01 24.18 8.89
C TYR A 38 6.00 23.02 8.84
N LEU A 39 6.42 21.76 9.02
CA LEU A 39 5.48 20.63 9.05
C LEU A 39 4.43 20.78 10.15
N PRO A 40 4.80 20.89 11.43
CA PRO A 40 3.82 21.18 12.48
C PRO A 40 3.13 22.53 12.29
N ALA A 41 3.82 23.57 11.83
CA ALA A 41 3.23 24.89 11.62
C ALA A 41 2.14 24.92 10.54
N LEU A 42 2.16 23.98 9.60
CA LEU A 42 1.10 23.78 8.61
C LEU A 42 -0.08 22.96 9.13
N SER A 43 -0.03 22.43 10.35
CA SER A 43 -1.12 21.66 10.96
C SER A 43 -2.20 22.55 11.59
N ASP A 44 -3.39 22.00 11.86
CA ASP A 44 -4.49 22.73 12.48
C ASP A 44 -4.27 22.91 13.98
N THR A 45 -3.66 21.92 14.62
CA THR A 45 -3.40 21.94 16.06
C THR A 45 -2.01 21.42 16.35
N ILE A 46 -1.29 22.13 17.22
CA ILE A 46 0.07 21.80 17.60
C ILE A 46 0.16 21.67 19.11
N ILE A 47 0.68 20.54 19.59
CA ILE A 47 1.04 20.29 20.98
C ILE A 47 2.57 20.30 21.08
N MET A 48 3.14 20.94 22.06
CA MET A 48 4.59 20.93 22.33
C MET A 48 4.89 20.41 23.73
N VAL A 49 5.89 19.51 23.82
CA VAL A 49 6.34 18.94 25.11
C VAL A 49 7.35 19.89 25.75
N LYS A 50 7.14 20.26 27.02
CA LYS A 50 8.05 21.14 27.77
C LYS A 50 9.43 20.52 27.91
N GLY A 51 10.46 21.33 27.80
CA GLY A 51 11.85 20.99 28.06
C GLY A 51 12.53 20.08 27.03
N THR A 52 11.76 19.40 26.16
CA THR A 52 12.32 18.52 25.12
C THR A 52 12.02 19.01 23.70
N SER A 53 10.90 19.67 23.49
CA SER A 53 10.50 20.16 22.18
C SER A 53 11.11 21.53 21.88
N PHE A 54 11.37 21.74 20.61
CA PHE A 54 11.83 23.01 20.06
C PHE A 54 11.28 23.19 18.64
N MET A 55 10.80 24.38 18.34
CA MET A 55 10.50 24.80 16.97
C MET A 55 11.21 26.11 16.67
N GLY A 56 11.85 26.19 15.49
CA GLY A 56 12.50 27.44 15.08
C GLY A 56 13.16 27.32 13.72
N LEU A 57 13.34 28.47 13.06
CA LEU A 57 14.05 28.51 11.77
C LEU A 57 15.54 28.28 11.94
N GLY A 58 16.06 28.51 13.12
CA GLY A 58 17.44 28.21 13.50
C GLY A 58 17.54 27.97 14.99
N GLY A 59 18.40 27.07 15.41
CA GLY A 59 18.73 26.87 16.83
C GLY A 59 19.63 27.98 17.38
N ALA A 60 19.83 28.01 18.70
CA ALA A 60 20.61 29.05 19.43
C ALA A 60 21.98 29.33 18.81
N ASN A 61 22.69 28.29 18.35
CA ASN A 61 24.01 28.48 17.72
C ASN A 61 23.95 29.23 16.38
N LEU A 62 22.93 28.95 15.57
CA LEU A 62 22.74 29.65 14.31
C LEU A 62 22.35 31.12 14.55
N VAL A 63 21.48 31.38 15.52
CA VAL A 63 21.06 32.73 15.92
C VAL A 63 22.28 33.52 16.38
N LYS A 64 23.13 32.94 17.23
CA LYS A 64 24.37 33.57 17.69
C LYS A 64 25.32 33.90 16.54
N GLY A 65 25.49 32.98 15.58
CA GLY A 65 26.34 33.19 14.41
C GLY A 65 25.81 34.26 13.45
N ALA A 66 24.50 34.33 13.28
CA ALA A 66 23.87 35.23 12.33
C ALA A 66 23.63 36.63 12.88
N THR A 67 23.29 36.78 14.17
CA THR A 67 22.83 38.02 14.78
C THR A 67 23.69 38.50 15.95
N GLY A 68 24.59 37.67 16.46
CA GLY A 68 25.37 37.90 17.68
C GLY A 68 24.59 37.68 18.98
N GLN A 69 23.27 37.42 18.90
CA GLN A 69 22.43 37.22 20.08
C GLN A 69 22.74 35.89 20.76
N THR A 70 22.97 35.89 22.05
CA THR A 70 23.10 34.69 22.87
C THR A 70 21.76 34.45 23.57
N ILE A 71 21.13 33.29 23.20
CA ILE A 71 19.83 32.88 23.72
C ILE A 71 19.85 31.34 23.80
N ASP A 72 19.19 30.74 24.78
CA ASP A 72 19.02 29.27 24.83
C ASP A 72 17.83 28.80 23.98
N ASN A 73 17.79 27.54 23.64
CA ASN A 73 16.76 26.98 22.77
C ASN A 73 15.36 27.02 23.40
N GLU A 74 15.23 26.83 24.72
CA GLU A 74 13.92 26.85 25.39
C GLU A 74 13.31 28.26 25.34
N THR A 75 14.11 29.31 25.61
CA THR A 75 13.68 30.70 25.49
C THR A 75 13.42 31.10 24.04
N LEU A 76 14.23 30.57 23.10
CA LEU A 76 14.11 30.94 21.67
C LEU A 76 12.86 30.33 21.03
N GLY A 77 12.57 29.05 21.28
CA GLY A 77 11.51 28.33 20.57
C GLY A 77 11.05 27.05 21.30
N GLY A 78 11.10 27.03 22.61
CA GLY A 78 10.54 25.98 23.44
C GLY A 78 9.01 26.06 23.55
N ALA A 79 8.43 25.11 24.23
CA ALA A 79 6.98 24.95 24.33
C ALA A 79 6.28 26.23 24.85
N VAL A 80 6.80 26.84 25.92
CA VAL A 80 6.22 28.06 26.53
C VAL A 80 6.37 29.25 25.59
N ALA A 81 7.51 29.38 24.91
CA ALA A 81 7.74 30.47 23.97
C ALA A 81 6.70 30.45 22.83
N HIS A 82 6.33 29.27 22.35
CA HIS A 82 5.38 29.14 21.25
C HIS A 82 3.92 29.06 21.64
N THR A 83 3.60 28.67 22.86
CA THR A 83 2.20 28.67 23.32
C THR A 83 1.75 29.93 24.00
N ALA A 84 2.65 30.62 24.73
CA ALA A 84 2.30 31.80 25.52
C ALA A 84 2.75 33.14 24.90
N VAL A 85 3.77 33.12 24.02
CA VAL A 85 4.33 34.34 23.46
C VAL A 85 4.05 34.49 21.98
N SER A 86 4.49 33.54 21.14
CA SER A 86 4.34 33.65 19.69
C SER A 86 2.99 33.14 19.15
N GLY A 87 2.28 32.30 19.89
CA GLY A 87 1.03 31.69 19.46
C GLY A 87 1.17 30.68 18.33
N VAL A 88 2.38 30.21 18.01
CA VAL A 88 2.62 29.20 16.96
C VAL A 88 2.08 27.83 17.37
N ALA A 89 2.27 27.45 18.63
CA ALA A 89 1.70 26.23 19.18
C ALA A 89 0.45 26.52 20.03
N HIS A 90 -0.41 25.55 20.18
CA HIS A 90 -1.73 25.72 20.82
C HIS A 90 -1.79 25.14 22.23
N TYR A 91 -1.05 24.07 22.48
CA TYR A 91 -1.07 23.34 23.75
C TYR A 91 0.35 22.98 24.19
N THR A 92 0.56 23.02 25.51
CA THR A 92 1.76 22.43 26.13
C THR A 92 1.43 21.08 26.76
N ALA A 93 2.37 20.16 26.68
CA ALA A 93 2.34 18.91 27.43
C ALA A 93 3.52 18.87 28.41
N GLU A 94 3.32 18.25 29.56
CA GLU A 94 4.36 18.16 30.59
C GLU A 94 5.44 17.17 30.20
N ASP A 95 5.03 16.06 29.56
CA ASP A 95 5.88 14.97 29.06
C ASP A 95 5.26 14.31 27.83
N ASP A 96 5.96 13.33 27.26
CA ASP A 96 5.49 12.56 26.10
C ASP A 96 4.18 11.82 26.37
N ALA A 97 4.01 11.26 27.56
CA ALA A 97 2.80 10.55 27.94
C ALA A 97 1.59 11.49 28.02
N ASP A 98 1.79 12.69 28.56
CA ASP A 98 0.77 13.75 28.58
C ASP A 98 0.43 14.21 27.17
N CYS A 99 1.44 14.41 26.33
CA CYS A 99 1.25 14.78 24.92
C CYS A 99 0.36 13.76 24.18
N LEU A 100 0.62 12.48 24.33
CA LEU A 100 -0.18 11.42 23.74
C LEU A 100 -1.62 11.37 24.31
N ARG A 101 -1.80 11.63 25.61
CA ARG A 101 -3.16 11.75 26.19
C ARG A 101 -3.93 12.93 25.59
N GLN A 102 -3.29 14.09 25.46
CA GLN A 102 -3.89 15.27 24.85
C GLN A 102 -4.23 15.03 23.38
N LEU A 103 -3.32 14.39 22.62
CA LEU A 103 -3.54 14.03 21.22
C LEU A 103 -4.78 13.13 21.06
N ARG A 104 -4.91 12.07 21.88
CA ARG A 104 -6.09 11.22 21.86
C ARG A 104 -7.38 11.99 22.14
N LYS A 105 -7.35 12.90 23.10
CA LYS A 105 -8.48 13.79 23.38
C LYS A 105 -8.87 14.67 22.19
N LEU A 106 -7.89 15.17 21.45
CA LEU A 106 -8.13 15.99 20.26
C LEU A 106 -8.74 15.13 19.15
N VAL A 107 -8.21 13.92 18.92
CA VAL A 107 -8.76 12.97 17.95
C VAL A 107 -10.21 12.60 18.29
N ASP A 108 -10.51 12.36 19.56
CA ASP A 108 -11.87 12.03 20.00
C ASP A 108 -12.90 13.14 19.77
N ARG A 109 -12.45 14.39 19.67
CA ARG A 109 -13.29 15.55 19.37
C ARG A 109 -13.48 15.82 17.87
N LEU A 110 -12.74 15.14 17.01
CA LEU A 110 -12.91 15.33 15.57
C LEU A 110 -14.31 14.90 15.13
N PRO A 111 -14.93 15.62 14.18
CA PRO A 111 -16.19 15.20 13.61
C PRO A 111 -16.04 13.78 13.06
N ARG A 112 -16.87 12.88 13.52
CA ARG A 112 -16.95 11.53 12.94
C ARG A 112 -17.86 11.64 11.72
N PRO A 113 -17.42 11.27 10.52
CA PRO A 113 -18.34 11.09 9.42
C PRO A 113 -19.37 10.05 9.87
N VAL A 114 -20.64 10.38 9.74
CA VAL A 114 -21.72 9.44 10.01
C VAL A 114 -21.78 8.49 8.82
N VAL A 115 -20.87 7.54 8.78
CA VAL A 115 -21.07 6.35 7.98
C VAL A 115 -21.92 5.45 8.87
N GLU A 116 -23.23 5.41 8.61
CA GLU A 116 -24.09 4.39 9.18
C GLU A 116 -23.61 3.04 8.63
N PHE A 117 -22.61 2.46 9.31
CA PHE A 117 -22.44 1.02 9.23
C PHE A 117 -23.66 0.42 9.96
N SER A 118 -24.70 0.13 9.20
CA SER A 118 -25.64 -0.86 9.68
C SER A 118 -24.81 -2.13 9.82
N PRO A 119 -24.60 -2.65 11.04
CA PRO A 119 -23.97 -3.94 11.17
C PRO A 119 -24.93 -4.97 10.57
N ALA A 120 -24.78 -5.22 9.29
CA ALA A 120 -25.22 -6.50 8.79
C ALA A 120 -24.52 -7.48 9.72
N ARG A 121 -25.32 -8.37 10.34
CA ARG A 121 -24.93 -9.36 11.32
C ARG A 121 -23.46 -9.71 11.17
N VAL A 122 -22.64 -9.37 12.16
CA VAL A 122 -21.24 -9.77 12.22
C VAL A 122 -21.29 -11.27 12.39
N GLU A 123 -20.96 -12.00 11.36
CA GLU A 123 -20.90 -13.45 11.40
C GLU A 123 -19.45 -13.85 11.68
N ASP A 124 -19.27 -14.86 12.54
CA ASP A 124 -17.96 -15.32 12.97
C ASP A 124 -17.13 -15.81 11.77
N ALA A 125 -15.81 -15.73 11.87
CA ALA A 125 -14.92 -16.31 10.88
C ALA A 125 -15.21 -17.82 10.78
N PRO A 126 -15.38 -18.38 9.57
CA PRO A 126 -15.77 -19.77 9.38
C PRO A 126 -14.67 -20.77 9.74
N ALA A 127 -13.45 -20.30 9.98
CA ALA A 127 -12.29 -21.13 10.24
C ALA A 127 -11.43 -20.57 11.37
N ASP A 128 -10.70 -21.44 12.05
CA ASP A 128 -9.60 -21.03 12.93
C ASP A 128 -8.61 -20.17 12.14
N PRO A 129 -8.33 -18.92 12.54
CA PRO A 129 -7.37 -18.06 11.85
C PRO A 129 -5.99 -18.72 11.64
N ALA A 130 -5.56 -19.59 12.55
CA ALA A 130 -4.32 -20.35 12.42
C ALA A 130 -4.34 -21.36 11.26
N ALA A 131 -5.51 -21.74 10.74
CA ALA A 131 -5.62 -22.61 9.58
C ALA A 131 -4.99 -22.00 8.31
N LEU A 132 -4.92 -20.67 8.21
CA LEU A 132 -4.28 -19.95 7.09
C LEU A 132 -2.81 -20.36 6.89
N TYR A 133 -2.08 -20.67 7.97
CA TYR A 133 -0.69 -21.13 7.85
C TYR A 133 -0.53 -22.43 7.07
N GLY A 134 -1.53 -23.31 7.11
CA GLY A 134 -1.53 -24.57 6.39
C GLY A 134 -1.92 -24.46 4.91
N LEU A 135 -2.44 -23.33 4.48
CA LEU A 135 -2.93 -23.15 3.11
C LEU A 135 -1.83 -22.76 2.12
N LEU A 136 -0.79 -22.04 2.56
CA LEU A 136 0.34 -21.71 1.70
C LEU A 136 1.48 -22.71 1.87
N PRO A 137 2.02 -23.25 0.76
CA PRO A 137 3.22 -24.07 0.82
C PRO A 137 4.43 -23.30 1.32
N ALA A 138 5.35 -23.97 2.01
CA ALA A 138 6.61 -23.39 2.45
C ALA A 138 7.52 -22.97 1.26
N ASP A 139 7.43 -23.65 0.12
CA ASP A 139 8.10 -23.24 -1.12
C ASP A 139 7.17 -22.35 -1.93
N HIS A 140 7.55 -21.08 -2.08
CA HIS A 140 6.79 -20.05 -2.80
C HIS A 140 6.47 -20.40 -4.27
N ARG A 141 7.17 -21.36 -4.86
CA ARG A 141 6.96 -21.84 -6.25
C ARG A 141 5.83 -22.84 -6.37
N MET A 142 5.41 -23.43 -5.25
CA MET A 142 4.34 -24.43 -5.24
C MET A 142 2.97 -23.76 -5.32
N SER A 143 2.05 -24.49 -5.93
CA SER A 143 0.67 -24.04 -6.09
C SER A 143 -0.18 -24.35 -4.87
N TYR A 144 -1.18 -23.52 -4.64
CA TYR A 144 -2.22 -23.70 -3.64
C TYR A 144 -3.57 -23.22 -4.19
N ASP A 145 -4.65 -23.50 -3.46
CA ASP A 145 -5.99 -23.04 -3.83
C ASP A 145 -6.31 -21.68 -3.19
N MET A 146 -6.32 -20.63 -3.99
CA MET A 146 -6.67 -19.27 -3.52
C MET A 146 -8.10 -19.21 -2.99
N HIS A 147 -9.04 -20.00 -3.51
CA HIS A 147 -10.40 -20.08 -2.96
C HIS A 147 -10.40 -20.54 -1.50
N ALA A 148 -9.47 -21.43 -1.11
CA ALA A 148 -9.36 -21.86 0.29
C ALA A 148 -8.94 -20.69 1.21
N VAL A 149 -8.00 -19.85 0.75
CA VAL A 149 -7.61 -18.64 1.48
C VAL A 149 -8.78 -17.67 1.59
N LEU A 150 -9.48 -17.41 0.48
CA LEU A 150 -10.64 -16.50 0.49
C LEU A 150 -11.74 -17.00 1.42
N ARG A 151 -12.03 -18.31 1.41
CA ARG A 151 -13.00 -18.91 2.36
C ARG A 151 -12.62 -18.70 3.83
N ALA A 152 -11.34 -18.67 4.14
CA ALA A 152 -10.87 -18.44 5.51
C ALA A 152 -10.92 -16.96 5.93
N LEU A 153 -10.91 -16.05 4.96
CA LEU A 153 -10.91 -14.60 5.22
C LEU A 153 -12.31 -13.98 5.21
N LEU A 154 -13.23 -14.52 4.39
CA LEU A 154 -14.57 -13.96 4.20
C LEU A 154 -15.57 -14.52 5.22
N ASP A 155 -16.60 -13.74 5.50
CA ASP A 155 -17.72 -14.15 6.34
C ASP A 155 -18.39 -15.39 5.73
N ASP A 156 -18.74 -16.37 6.57
CA ASP A 156 -19.32 -17.67 6.18
C ASP A 156 -18.48 -18.47 5.14
N GLY A 157 -17.30 -17.98 4.80
CA GLY A 157 -16.49 -18.55 3.73
C GLY A 157 -17.10 -18.36 2.34
N GLU A 158 -18.03 -17.43 2.19
CA GLU A 158 -18.78 -17.24 0.95
C GLU A 158 -18.15 -16.16 0.07
N LEU A 159 -18.00 -16.49 -1.20
CA LEU A 159 -17.68 -15.58 -2.27
C LEU A 159 -18.71 -15.76 -3.39
N ASP A 160 -19.53 -14.74 -3.64
CA ASP A 160 -20.41 -14.72 -4.81
C ASP A 160 -19.59 -14.43 -6.06
N ALA A 161 -19.22 -15.49 -6.75
CA ALA A 161 -18.22 -15.43 -7.82
C ALA A 161 -18.78 -14.77 -9.09
N PHE A 162 -18.12 -13.67 -9.49
CA PHE A 162 -18.39 -12.97 -10.75
C PHE A 162 -17.72 -13.70 -11.92
N GLN A 163 -18.51 -14.11 -12.93
CA GLN A 163 -18.03 -14.82 -14.10
C GLN A 163 -17.10 -16.02 -13.77
N PRO A 164 -17.56 -16.99 -12.95
CA PRO A 164 -16.71 -18.07 -12.42
C PRO A 164 -16.12 -18.96 -13.50
N ASP A 165 -16.76 -18.99 -14.66
CA ASP A 165 -16.36 -19.81 -15.78
C ASP A 165 -15.42 -19.12 -16.78
N LEU A 166 -15.27 -17.81 -16.71
CA LEU A 166 -14.43 -17.01 -17.59
C LEU A 166 -13.13 -16.68 -16.90
N ALA A 167 -11.99 -16.80 -17.61
CA ALA A 167 -10.67 -16.38 -17.13
C ALA A 167 -10.43 -16.76 -15.65
N ARG A 168 -10.48 -18.06 -15.37
CA ARG A 168 -10.49 -18.61 -14.00
C ARG A 168 -9.17 -18.43 -13.23
N GLU A 169 -8.11 -18.00 -13.89
CA GLU A 169 -6.85 -17.59 -13.30
C GLU A 169 -6.98 -16.27 -12.52
N MET A 170 -8.04 -15.49 -12.78
CA MET A 170 -8.41 -14.32 -11.99
C MET A 170 -9.78 -14.55 -11.35
N ILE A 171 -9.80 -14.57 -10.03
CA ILE A 171 -11.00 -14.67 -9.22
C ILE A 171 -11.55 -13.26 -8.99
N CYS A 172 -12.82 -13.04 -9.32
CA CYS A 172 -13.57 -11.84 -8.96
C CYS A 172 -14.87 -12.28 -8.28
N GLY A 173 -15.31 -11.55 -7.27
CA GLY A 173 -16.58 -11.85 -6.60
C GLY A 173 -16.87 -10.91 -5.45
N ASP A 174 -18.11 -10.92 -5.00
CA ASP A 174 -18.55 -10.16 -3.84
C ASP A 174 -18.45 -11.05 -2.59
N GLY A 175 -17.92 -10.51 -1.52
CA GLY A 175 -17.83 -11.15 -0.21
C GLY A 175 -18.08 -10.15 0.90
N ARG A 176 -17.90 -10.59 2.14
CA ARG A 176 -17.99 -9.73 3.32
C ARG A 176 -16.84 -10.02 4.27
N ILE A 177 -16.42 -8.98 4.99
CA ILE A 177 -15.48 -9.07 6.11
C ILE A 177 -16.09 -8.31 7.28
N GLU A 178 -16.41 -9.00 8.35
CA GLU A 178 -17.14 -8.47 9.51
C GLU A 178 -18.40 -7.68 9.12
N GLY A 179 -19.21 -8.24 8.23
CA GLY A 179 -20.44 -7.65 7.71
C GLY A 179 -20.24 -6.56 6.66
N ILE A 180 -19.00 -6.12 6.39
CA ILE A 180 -18.70 -5.09 5.40
C ILE A 180 -18.58 -5.75 4.03
N GLY A 181 -19.42 -5.34 3.07
CA GLY A 181 -19.35 -5.81 1.69
C GLY A 181 -18.06 -5.36 1.01
N VAL A 182 -17.44 -6.27 0.26
CA VAL A 182 -16.18 -6.02 -0.45
C VAL A 182 -16.15 -6.77 -1.78
N GLY A 183 -15.69 -6.10 -2.84
CA GLY A 183 -15.38 -6.73 -4.12
C GLY A 183 -13.97 -7.31 -4.08
N VAL A 184 -13.86 -8.63 -4.17
CA VAL A 184 -12.58 -9.35 -4.10
C VAL A 184 -12.05 -9.59 -5.50
N ILE A 185 -10.77 -9.30 -5.69
CA ILE A 185 -9.98 -9.59 -6.89
C ILE A 185 -8.75 -10.37 -6.47
N ALA A 186 -8.60 -11.62 -6.91
CA ALA A 186 -7.51 -12.48 -6.48
C ALA A 186 -6.90 -13.29 -7.64
N ASN A 187 -5.63 -13.66 -7.50
CA ASN A 187 -4.95 -14.52 -8.45
C ASN A 187 -5.05 -15.98 -8.02
N GLN A 188 -5.70 -16.83 -8.82
CA GLN A 188 -5.62 -18.27 -8.59
C GLN A 188 -4.22 -18.78 -8.94
N ARG A 189 -3.75 -19.82 -8.24
CA ARG A 189 -2.43 -20.43 -8.46
C ARG A 189 -2.58 -21.80 -9.15
N GLY A 190 -1.48 -22.26 -9.73
CA GLY A 190 -1.40 -23.58 -10.36
C GLY A 190 -1.82 -23.61 -11.82
N LEU A 191 -1.95 -24.82 -12.36
CA LEU A 191 -2.37 -25.06 -13.73
C LEU A 191 -3.89 -25.15 -13.81
N ILE A 192 -4.49 -24.25 -14.55
CA ILE A 192 -5.93 -24.17 -14.75
C ILE A 192 -6.26 -24.87 -16.08
N LYS A 193 -6.97 -25.97 -15.99
CA LYS A 193 -7.36 -26.75 -17.19
C LYS A 193 -8.27 -25.91 -18.07
N GLY A 194 -7.96 -25.84 -19.36
CA GLY A 194 -8.85 -25.25 -20.36
C GLY A 194 -10.15 -26.06 -20.50
N ARG A 195 -11.18 -25.44 -21.04
CA ARG A 195 -12.37 -26.14 -21.54
C ARG A 195 -11.99 -26.97 -22.75
N ALA A 196 -12.92 -27.79 -23.24
CA ALA A 196 -12.68 -28.62 -24.44
C ALA A 196 -12.23 -27.72 -25.62
N GLY A 197 -11.01 -27.92 -26.06
CA GLY A 197 -10.40 -27.15 -27.16
C GLY A 197 -9.59 -25.91 -26.74
N GLU A 198 -9.59 -25.54 -25.45
CA GLU A 198 -8.78 -24.43 -24.93
C GLU A 198 -7.45 -24.93 -24.36
N LYS A 199 -6.41 -24.10 -24.51
CA LYS A 199 -5.13 -24.36 -23.87
C LYS A 199 -5.24 -24.17 -22.34
N PRO A 200 -4.51 -24.95 -21.54
CA PRO A 200 -4.44 -24.69 -20.10
C PRO A 200 -3.75 -23.35 -19.85
N ARG A 201 -4.17 -22.66 -18.80
CA ARG A 201 -3.59 -21.38 -18.34
C ARG A 201 -2.83 -21.55 -17.02
N PHE A 202 -1.84 -20.72 -16.81
CA PHE A 202 -1.09 -20.70 -15.56
C PHE A 202 -1.69 -19.65 -14.60
N GLY A 203 -1.98 -20.07 -13.38
CA GLY A 203 -2.38 -19.17 -12.32
C GLY A 203 -1.23 -18.22 -11.91
N GLY A 204 -1.60 -17.03 -11.40
CA GLY A 204 -0.64 -15.97 -11.12
C GLY A 204 -0.20 -15.19 -12.36
N ILE A 205 -0.68 -15.56 -13.55
CA ILE A 205 -0.44 -14.84 -14.80
C ILE A 205 -1.75 -14.18 -15.25
N ILE A 206 -1.66 -12.92 -15.68
CA ILE A 206 -2.78 -12.15 -16.21
C ILE A 206 -2.79 -12.27 -17.74
N TYR A 207 -3.89 -12.75 -18.30
CA TYR A 207 -4.13 -12.84 -19.75
C TYR A 207 -5.03 -11.69 -20.22
N ALA A 208 -5.16 -11.50 -21.51
CA ALA A 208 -6.00 -10.42 -22.06
C ALA A 208 -7.45 -10.52 -21.59
N GLU A 209 -8.04 -11.72 -21.66
CA GLU A 209 -9.40 -11.99 -21.22
C GLU A 209 -9.58 -11.75 -19.69
N SER A 210 -8.60 -12.16 -18.88
CA SER A 210 -8.65 -11.92 -17.43
C SER A 210 -8.52 -10.44 -17.08
N ALA A 211 -7.70 -9.69 -17.81
CA ALA A 211 -7.58 -8.25 -17.65
C ALA A 211 -8.91 -7.53 -17.96
N GLU A 212 -9.60 -7.90 -19.02
CA GLU A 212 -10.92 -7.36 -19.38
C GLU A 212 -12.00 -7.71 -18.34
N LYS A 213 -12.03 -8.96 -17.86
CA LYS A 213 -12.93 -9.38 -16.78
C LYS A 213 -12.74 -8.53 -15.53
N VAL A 214 -11.49 -8.35 -15.09
CA VAL A 214 -11.18 -7.60 -13.87
C VAL A 214 -11.52 -6.13 -14.05
N ALA A 215 -11.20 -5.52 -15.18
CA ALA A 215 -11.55 -4.13 -15.46
C ALA A 215 -13.07 -3.90 -15.36
N TYR A 216 -13.86 -4.79 -15.96
CA TYR A 216 -15.33 -4.71 -15.87
C TYR A 216 -15.82 -4.84 -14.42
N PHE A 217 -15.24 -5.76 -13.65
CA PHE A 217 -15.60 -5.97 -12.26
C PHE A 217 -15.27 -4.75 -11.38
N ILE A 218 -14.12 -4.12 -11.58
CA ILE A 218 -13.72 -2.87 -10.90
C ILE A 218 -14.72 -1.76 -11.22
N ASP A 219 -15.02 -1.52 -12.51
CA ASP A 219 -15.98 -0.52 -12.95
C ASP A 219 -17.37 -0.73 -12.34
N ARG A 220 -17.77 -2.00 -12.17
CA ARG A 220 -19.02 -2.35 -11.51
C ARG A 220 -18.99 -1.99 -10.03
N CYS A 221 -17.94 -2.37 -9.32
CA CYS A 221 -17.78 -2.08 -7.89
C CYS A 221 -17.72 -0.56 -7.65
N ASP A 222 -16.98 0.18 -8.48
CA ASP A 222 -16.90 1.64 -8.38
C ASP A 222 -18.28 2.31 -8.54
N ARG A 223 -19.08 1.88 -9.52
CA ARG A 223 -20.45 2.40 -9.69
C ARG A 223 -21.40 2.08 -8.54
N GLN A 224 -21.18 0.95 -7.87
CA GLN A 224 -22.01 0.48 -6.75
C GLN A 224 -21.49 0.96 -5.38
N GLY A 225 -20.35 1.63 -5.33
CA GLY A 225 -19.74 2.09 -4.07
C GLY A 225 -19.17 0.95 -3.21
N ILE A 226 -18.81 -0.18 -3.83
CA ILE A 226 -18.27 -1.36 -3.14
C ILE A 226 -16.74 -1.24 -3.07
N PRO A 227 -16.13 -1.21 -1.86
CA PRO A 227 -14.68 -1.19 -1.72
C PRO A 227 -14.03 -2.44 -2.33
N LEU A 228 -12.80 -2.31 -2.79
CA LEU A 228 -12.06 -3.37 -3.48
C LEU A 228 -10.97 -3.96 -2.58
N LEU A 229 -10.88 -5.28 -2.54
CA LEU A 229 -9.79 -6.03 -1.93
C LEU A 229 -9.04 -6.80 -3.01
N PHE A 230 -7.78 -6.44 -3.23
CA PHE A 230 -6.85 -7.14 -4.11
C PHE A 230 -6.03 -8.14 -3.28
N VAL A 231 -6.28 -9.42 -3.46
CA VAL A 231 -5.50 -10.50 -2.83
C VAL A 231 -4.54 -11.04 -3.87
N GLN A 232 -3.28 -10.62 -3.80
CA GLN A 232 -2.34 -10.86 -4.88
C GLN A 232 -1.31 -11.95 -4.59
N ASP A 233 -1.15 -12.80 -5.59
CA ASP A 233 -0.01 -13.68 -5.81
C ASP A 233 0.24 -13.71 -7.32
N VAL A 234 0.78 -12.60 -7.85
CA VAL A 234 0.89 -12.32 -9.27
C VAL A 234 2.33 -12.32 -9.73
N SER A 235 2.61 -13.07 -10.79
CA SER A 235 3.93 -13.14 -11.43
C SER A 235 4.08 -12.15 -12.59
N GLY A 236 2.98 -11.64 -13.14
CA GLY A 236 2.97 -10.67 -14.25
C GLY A 236 1.85 -10.90 -15.26
N PHE A 237 1.93 -10.19 -16.37
CA PHE A 237 1.09 -10.42 -17.55
C PHE A 237 1.70 -11.51 -18.43
N MET A 238 0.85 -12.20 -19.20
CA MET A 238 1.31 -13.17 -20.20
C MET A 238 2.13 -12.45 -21.26
N VAL A 239 3.21 -13.08 -21.68
CA VAL A 239 4.14 -12.57 -22.71
C VAL A 239 4.20 -13.54 -23.89
N GLY A 240 4.59 -13.05 -25.04
CA GLY A 240 4.79 -13.84 -26.25
C GLY A 240 3.86 -13.45 -27.39
N GLY A 241 4.16 -13.94 -28.61
CA GLY A 241 3.47 -13.51 -29.82
C GLY A 241 1.96 -13.73 -29.78
N GLU A 242 1.49 -14.81 -29.21
CA GLU A 242 0.06 -15.11 -29.06
C GLU A 242 -0.63 -14.06 -28.17
N ALA A 243 -0.06 -13.76 -27.01
CA ALA A 243 -0.60 -12.77 -26.08
C ALA A 243 -0.63 -11.36 -26.70
N GLU A 244 0.42 -10.99 -27.44
CA GLU A 244 0.46 -9.70 -28.15
C GLU A 244 -0.64 -9.63 -29.23
N HIS A 245 -0.86 -10.70 -29.99
CA HIS A 245 -1.90 -10.75 -31.00
C HIS A 245 -3.33 -10.75 -30.40
N GLU A 246 -3.49 -11.30 -29.21
CA GLU A 246 -4.73 -11.20 -28.43
C GLU A 246 -4.97 -9.81 -27.83
N GLY A 247 -4.01 -8.92 -27.91
CA GLY A 247 -4.12 -7.53 -27.46
C GLY A 247 -3.89 -7.35 -25.96
N ILE A 248 -2.96 -8.11 -25.38
CA ILE A 248 -2.62 -8.07 -23.95
C ILE A 248 -2.30 -6.65 -23.45
N ILE A 249 -1.58 -5.84 -24.26
CA ILE A 249 -1.24 -4.46 -23.88
C ILE A 249 -2.50 -3.61 -23.75
N ARG A 250 -3.44 -3.72 -24.68
CA ARG A 250 -4.70 -2.96 -24.63
C ARG A 250 -5.57 -3.41 -23.45
N ALA A 251 -5.72 -4.70 -23.25
CA ALA A 251 -6.49 -5.25 -22.13
C ALA A 251 -5.85 -4.90 -20.78
N GLY A 252 -4.52 -4.98 -20.69
CA GLY A 252 -3.76 -4.56 -19.50
C GLY A 252 -3.90 -3.07 -19.21
N ALA A 253 -3.84 -2.22 -20.23
CA ALA A 253 -4.05 -0.79 -20.07
C ALA A 253 -5.46 -0.48 -19.54
N ARG A 254 -6.49 -1.17 -20.03
CA ARG A 254 -7.87 -1.04 -19.53
C ARG A 254 -8.00 -1.47 -18.07
N PHE A 255 -7.34 -2.56 -17.67
CA PHE A 255 -7.32 -2.99 -16.27
C PHE A 255 -6.67 -1.93 -15.37
N VAL A 256 -5.48 -1.44 -15.78
CA VAL A 256 -4.76 -0.39 -15.04
C VAL A 256 -5.59 0.89 -14.95
N GLU A 257 -6.25 1.30 -16.03
CA GLU A 257 -7.10 2.49 -16.05
C GLU A 257 -8.29 2.33 -15.10
N ALA A 258 -9.04 1.22 -15.17
CA ALA A 258 -10.16 0.96 -14.30
C ALA A 258 -9.74 0.99 -12.80
N MET A 259 -8.62 0.34 -12.46
CA MET A 259 -8.08 0.33 -11.11
C MET A 259 -7.62 1.73 -10.65
N ALA A 260 -6.90 2.46 -11.52
CA ALA A 260 -6.35 3.78 -11.19
C ALA A 260 -7.43 4.85 -11.01
N THR A 261 -8.56 4.72 -11.73
CA THR A 261 -9.65 5.70 -11.71
C THR A 261 -10.80 5.33 -10.77
N ALA A 262 -10.80 4.12 -10.20
CA ALA A 262 -11.78 3.72 -9.20
C ALA A 262 -11.72 4.62 -7.97
N ARG A 263 -12.89 5.11 -7.54
CA ARG A 263 -13.06 6.05 -6.43
C ARG A 263 -13.37 5.37 -5.11
N VAL A 264 -13.76 4.09 -5.17
CA VAL A 264 -13.98 3.28 -3.97
C VAL A 264 -12.66 2.95 -3.29
N PRO A 265 -12.67 2.72 -1.95
CA PRO A 265 -11.48 2.27 -1.23
C PRO A 265 -10.86 1.03 -1.86
N LYS A 266 -9.53 1.01 -1.87
CA LYS A 266 -8.72 -0.10 -2.39
C LYS A 266 -7.77 -0.60 -1.31
N LEU A 267 -7.93 -1.84 -0.93
CA LEU A 267 -7.04 -2.55 -0.04
C LEU A 267 -6.26 -3.61 -0.81
N VAL A 268 -5.00 -3.79 -0.46
CA VAL A 268 -4.13 -4.80 -1.09
C VAL A 268 -3.57 -5.73 -0.01
N LEU A 269 -3.65 -7.01 -0.26
CA LEU A 269 -3.02 -8.06 0.53
C LEU A 269 -2.13 -8.92 -0.36
N THR A 270 -0.82 -8.86 -0.16
CA THR A 270 0.14 -9.71 -0.85
C THR A 270 0.39 -10.97 -0.04
N LEU A 271 0.08 -12.14 -0.61
CA LEU A 271 0.31 -13.42 0.04
C LEU A 271 1.71 -13.95 -0.25
N ASN A 272 2.11 -13.85 -1.52
CA ASN A 272 3.38 -14.40 -2.00
C ASN A 272 3.99 -13.46 -3.05
N HIS A 273 3.77 -13.66 -4.36
CA HIS A 273 4.39 -12.83 -5.39
C HIS A 273 3.60 -11.55 -5.69
N ALA A 274 4.33 -10.49 -5.92
CA ALA A 274 3.84 -9.21 -6.44
C ALA A 274 4.87 -8.67 -7.44
N SER A 275 4.79 -9.12 -8.70
CA SER A 275 5.85 -8.91 -9.69
C SER A 275 5.43 -8.03 -10.85
N GLY A 276 6.31 -7.10 -11.23
CA GLY A 276 6.28 -6.30 -12.44
C GLY A 276 4.97 -5.55 -12.68
N ALA A 277 4.52 -5.51 -13.93
CA ALA A 277 3.28 -4.84 -14.31
C ALA A 277 2.01 -5.50 -13.69
N GLY A 278 2.08 -6.78 -13.32
CA GLY A 278 1.02 -7.45 -12.59
C GLY A 278 0.78 -6.82 -11.21
N TYR A 279 1.86 -6.49 -10.50
CA TYR A 279 1.79 -5.74 -9.25
C TYR A 279 1.14 -4.35 -9.45
N TYR A 280 1.47 -3.66 -10.53
CA TYR A 280 0.86 -2.36 -10.82
C TYR A 280 -0.66 -2.49 -11.05
N ALA A 281 -1.08 -3.44 -11.87
CA ALA A 281 -2.50 -3.66 -12.17
C ALA A 281 -3.32 -4.08 -10.93
N MET A 282 -2.71 -4.81 -10.00
CA MET A 282 -3.31 -5.22 -8.73
C MET A 282 -3.22 -4.13 -7.63
N ALA A 283 -3.33 -2.86 -8.02
CA ALA A 283 -3.31 -1.70 -7.13
C ALA A 283 -2.01 -1.56 -6.32
N GLY A 284 -0.87 -1.70 -6.99
CA GLY A 284 0.43 -1.47 -6.36
C GLY A 284 0.59 -0.06 -5.79
N GLN A 285 1.60 0.13 -4.94
CA GLN A 285 1.83 1.35 -4.15
C GLN A 285 1.80 2.65 -4.98
N GLY A 286 2.26 2.63 -6.22
CA GLY A 286 2.26 3.81 -7.10
C GLY A 286 0.86 4.29 -7.54
N PHE A 287 -0.19 3.54 -7.20
CA PHE A 287 -1.60 3.87 -7.49
C PHE A 287 -2.39 4.27 -6.25
N ASP A 288 -1.69 4.57 -5.17
CA ASP A 288 -2.25 5.09 -3.91
C ASP A 288 -3.48 4.31 -3.41
N PRO A 289 -3.39 2.98 -3.23
CA PRO A 289 -4.43 2.27 -2.50
C PRO A 289 -4.49 2.77 -1.05
N ASP A 290 -5.64 2.61 -0.39
CA ASP A 290 -5.82 3.07 0.98
C ASP A 290 -4.89 2.35 1.96
N PHE A 291 -4.70 1.03 1.74
CA PHE A 291 -3.77 0.23 2.53
C PHE A 291 -3.15 -0.89 1.68
N ILE A 292 -1.87 -1.16 1.92
CA ILE A 292 -1.15 -2.30 1.37
C ILE A 292 -0.58 -3.14 2.50
N PHE A 293 -1.04 -4.36 2.60
CA PHE A 293 -0.52 -5.36 3.54
C PHE A 293 0.22 -6.48 2.80
N THR A 294 1.15 -7.09 3.48
CA THR A 294 1.82 -8.30 3.00
C THR A 294 1.95 -9.32 4.10
N TRP A 295 1.84 -10.60 3.77
CA TRP A 295 2.28 -11.66 4.65
C TRP A 295 3.82 -11.71 4.71
N PRO A 296 4.41 -12.35 5.74
CA PRO A 296 5.86 -12.56 5.80
C PRO A 296 6.45 -13.30 4.59
N THR A 297 5.62 -14.04 3.87
CA THR A 297 5.93 -14.74 2.63
C THR A 297 5.94 -13.85 1.38
N GLY A 298 5.53 -12.58 1.50
CA GLY A 298 5.44 -11.65 0.38
C GLY A 298 6.78 -11.38 -0.30
N ARG A 299 6.77 -11.43 -1.63
CA ARG A 299 7.92 -11.21 -2.51
C ARG A 299 7.55 -10.13 -3.51
N MET A 300 8.09 -8.94 -3.34
CA MET A 300 7.68 -7.76 -4.10
C MET A 300 8.82 -7.18 -4.91
N GLY A 301 8.69 -7.14 -6.25
CA GLY A 301 9.71 -6.60 -7.11
C GLY A 301 9.36 -6.61 -8.58
N VAL A 302 10.32 -6.21 -9.42
CA VAL A 302 10.13 -6.17 -10.87
C VAL A 302 9.97 -7.58 -11.45
N MET A 303 10.77 -8.54 -10.96
CA MET A 303 10.74 -9.94 -11.37
C MET A 303 11.48 -10.80 -10.35
N GLU A 304 11.31 -12.10 -10.43
CA GLU A 304 12.09 -13.06 -9.64
C GLU A 304 13.56 -13.08 -10.08
N GLY A 305 14.46 -13.39 -9.15
CA GLY A 305 15.91 -13.34 -9.38
C GLY A 305 16.39 -14.21 -10.53
N GLU A 306 15.78 -15.37 -10.74
CA GLU A 306 16.11 -16.25 -11.88
C GLU A 306 15.73 -15.62 -13.23
N SER A 307 14.59 -14.94 -13.29
CA SER A 307 14.18 -14.19 -14.49
C SER A 307 15.14 -13.02 -14.79
N ALA A 308 15.62 -12.34 -13.74
CA ALA A 308 16.62 -11.30 -13.88
C ALA A 308 17.95 -11.83 -14.39
N VAL A 309 18.40 -12.97 -13.88
CA VAL A 309 19.60 -13.66 -14.36
C VAL A 309 19.48 -14.01 -15.85
N GLN A 310 18.34 -14.57 -16.26
CA GLN A 310 18.10 -14.90 -17.66
C GLN A 310 18.07 -13.65 -18.57
N ALA A 311 17.45 -12.56 -18.09
CA ALA A 311 17.37 -11.32 -18.85
C ALA A 311 18.76 -10.69 -19.07
N VAL A 312 19.63 -10.70 -18.06
CA VAL A 312 20.94 -10.01 -18.10
C VAL A 312 22.06 -10.95 -18.55
N HIS A 313 22.11 -12.14 -18.02
CA HIS A 313 23.22 -13.07 -18.25
C HIS A 313 22.88 -14.25 -19.19
N GLY A 314 21.60 -14.37 -19.63
CA GLY A 314 21.14 -15.46 -20.51
C GLY A 314 22.03 -15.68 -21.73
N PRO A 315 22.33 -14.66 -22.57
CA PRO A 315 23.19 -14.83 -23.73
C PRO A 315 24.61 -15.31 -23.41
N ALA A 316 25.16 -14.90 -22.25
CA ALA A 316 26.49 -15.33 -21.80
C ALA A 316 26.46 -16.78 -21.27
N LEU A 317 25.39 -17.16 -20.57
CA LEU A 317 25.18 -18.53 -20.08
C LEU A 317 24.98 -19.52 -21.22
N GLU A 318 24.24 -19.13 -22.27
CA GLU A 318 24.06 -19.93 -23.49
C GLU A 318 25.40 -20.18 -24.21
N LYS A 319 26.22 -19.12 -24.37
CA LYS A 319 27.55 -19.24 -24.96
C LYS A 319 28.47 -20.15 -24.13
N ALA A 320 28.32 -20.15 -22.82
CA ALA A 320 29.09 -21.01 -21.92
C ALA A 320 28.60 -22.47 -21.92
N LYS A 321 27.53 -22.80 -22.64
CA LYS A 321 26.97 -24.17 -22.78
C LYS A 321 26.79 -24.87 -21.43
N GLY A 322 26.28 -24.17 -20.43
CA GLY A 322 26.06 -24.70 -19.09
C GLY A 322 27.32 -24.85 -18.22
N ARG A 323 28.45 -24.32 -18.66
CA ARG A 323 29.71 -24.30 -17.89
C ARG A 323 30.25 -22.86 -17.81
N PRO A 324 29.60 -21.99 -17.03
CA PRO A 324 30.07 -20.62 -16.87
C PRO A 324 31.45 -20.59 -16.19
N GLY A 325 32.30 -19.67 -16.63
CA GLY A 325 33.55 -19.39 -15.95
C GLY A 325 33.33 -18.76 -14.58
N PRO A 326 34.36 -18.72 -13.70
CA PRO A 326 34.23 -18.26 -12.31
C PRO A 326 33.61 -16.87 -12.20
N ASP A 327 34.01 -15.92 -13.04
CA ASP A 327 33.52 -14.54 -13.00
C ASP A 327 32.04 -14.45 -13.35
N LEU A 328 31.58 -15.16 -14.38
CA LEU A 328 30.17 -15.20 -14.76
C LEU A 328 29.32 -15.89 -13.68
N GLN A 329 29.84 -16.96 -13.10
CA GLN A 329 29.15 -17.65 -12.00
C GLN A 329 29.01 -16.75 -10.79
N ALA A 330 30.07 -16.04 -10.40
CA ALA A 330 30.04 -15.08 -9.30
C ALA A 330 29.04 -13.94 -9.56
N ALA A 331 28.99 -13.40 -10.80
CA ALA A 331 28.03 -12.36 -11.18
C ALA A 331 26.57 -12.85 -11.10
N VAL A 332 26.31 -14.07 -11.55
CA VAL A 332 24.97 -14.70 -11.49
C VAL A 332 24.53 -14.91 -10.04
N GLU A 333 25.42 -15.44 -9.19
CA GLU A 333 25.14 -15.67 -7.76
C GLU A 333 24.91 -14.35 -7.01
N ALA A 334 25.73 -13.33 -7.29
CA ALA A 334 25.56 -12.01 -6.70
C ALA A 334 24.20 -11.39 -7.08
N MET A 335 23.79 -11.50 -8.35
CA MET A 335 22.48 -11.02 -8.81
C MET A 335 21.32 -11.76 -8.14
N ARG A 336 21.40 -13.09 -8.02
CA ARG A 336 20.39 -13.86 -7.29
C ARG A 336 20.26 -13.40 -5.84
N ALA A 337 21.39 -13.28 -5.15
CA ALA A 337 21.40 -12.86 -3.76
C ALA A 337 20.84 -11.45 -3.55
N ASP A 338 21.16 -10.52 -4.45
CA ASP A 338 20.63 -9.16 -4.41
C ASP A 338 19.11 -9.13 -4.64
N TYR A 339 18.60 -9.88 -5.62
CA TYR A 339 17.17 -10.00 -5.86
C TYR A 339 16.42 -10.68 -4.70
N GLU A 340 16.96 -11.77 -4.13
CA GLU A 340 16.37 -12.41 -2.96
C GLU A 340 16.25 -11.44 -1.78
N HIS A 341 17.28 -10.62 -1.57
CA HIS A 341 17.25 -9.59 -0.55
C HIS A 341 16.21 -8.51 -0.82
N GLN A 342 16.11 -8.04 -2.07
CA GLN A 342 15.19 -6.95 -2.45
C GLN A 342 13.73 -7.40 -2.51
N LEU A 343 13.47 -8.68 -2.80
CA LEU A 343 12.12 -9.24 -2.87
C LEU A 343 11.47 -9.46 -1.50
N ASP A 344 12.27 -9.53 -0.42
CA ASP A 344 11.79 -9.84 0.93
C ASP A 344 10.77 -8.80 1.44
N ALA A 345 9.71 -9.27 2.10
CA ALA A 345 8.66 -8.43 2.68
C ALA A 345 9.22 -7.35 3.62
N LYS A 346 10.27 -7.66 4.38
CA LYS A 346 10.92 -6.70 5.29
C LYS A 346 11.65 -5.59 4.54
N TYR A 347 12.21 -5.93 3.37
CA TYR A 347 12.82 -4.93 2.49
C TYR A 347 11.77 -3.93 1.99
N ALA A 348 10.60 -4.43 1.57
CA ALA A 348 9.48 -3.60 1.15
C ALA A 348 8.94 -2.74 2.31
N ALA A 349 8.75 -3.32 3.48
CA ALA A 349 8.28 -2.60 4.67
C ALA A 349 9.25 -1.51 5.14
N ALA A 350 10.55 -1.80 5.15
CA ALA A 350 11.59 -0.83 5.54
C ALA A 350 11.65 0.40 4.60
N ARG A 351 11.07 0.31 3.40
CA ARG A 351 11.01 1.39 2.40
C ARG A 351 9.64 2.03 2.27
N GLY A 352 8.67 1.60 3.07
CA GLY A 352 7.31 2.10 3.01
C GLY A 352 6.56 1.67 1.75
N TYR A 353 6.93 0.54 1.14
CA TYR A 353 6.18 -0.03 0.02
C TYR A 353 4.94 -0.80 0.47
N VAL A 354 4.85 -1.12 1.74
CA VAL A 354 3.69 -1.68 2.41
C VAL A 354 3.48 -0.99 3.76
N ASP A 355 2.23 -0.90 4.19
CA ASP A 355 1.87 -0.29 5.47
C ASP A 355 2.20 -1.20 6.65
N ALA A 356 2.01 -2.51 6.46
CA ALA A 356 2.39 -3.50 7.48
C ALA A 356 2.67 -4.88 6.88
N ILE A 357 3.54 -5.63 7.58
CA ILE A 357 3.64 -7.08 7.45
C ILE A 357 2.66 -7.67 8.47
N VAL A 358 1.68 -8.42 7.99
CA VAL A 358 0.59 -8.98 8.80
C VAL A 358 0.74 -10.48 8.88
N HIS A 359 0.61 -11.04 10.08
CA HIS A 359 0.57 -12.50 10.22
C HIS A 359 -0.73 -13.06 9.65
N PRO A 360 -0.71 -14.28 9.08
CA PRO A 360 -1.90 -14.89 8.51
C PRO A 360 -3.11 -14.88 9.46
N GLU A 361 -2.93 -15.22 10.72
CA GLU A 361 -3.99 -15.25 11.73
C GLU A 361 -4.61 -13.88 12.04
N ASP A 362 -3.86 -12.78 11.89
CA ASP A 362 -4.34 -11.42 12.17
C ASP A 362 -5.01 -10.77 10.94
N THR A 363 -4.96 -11.43 9.79
CA THR A 363 -5.30 -10.82 8.49
C THR A 363 -6.74 -10.31 8.45
N ARG A 364 -7.70 -11.10 8.94
CA ARG A 364 -9.12 -10.72 8.89
C ARG A 364 -9.40 -9.46 9.73
N ASP A 365 -8.87 -9.41 10.94
CA ASP A 365 -9.04 -8.27 11.85
C ASP A 365 -8.40 -6.99 11.29
N VAL A 366 -7.20 -7.13 10.72
CA VAL A 366 -6.49 -6.01 10.06
C VAL A 366 -7.26 -5.51 8.85
N LEU A 367 -7.77 -6.39 7.99
CA LEU A 367 -8.58 -6.01 6.84
C LEU A 367 -9.89 -5.34 7.26
N ALA A 368 -10.57 -5.85 8.29
CA ALA A 368 -11.79 -5.25 8.83
C ALA A 368 -11.54 -3.85 9.38
N MET A 369 -10.45 -3.67 10.14
CA MET A 369 -10.04 -2.36 10.64
C MET A 369 -9.73 -1.40 9.49
N ALA A 370 -8.97 -1.85 8.50
CA ALA A 370 -8.59 -1.04 7.34
C ALA A 370 -9.81 -0.65 6.48
N LEU A 371 -10.75 -1.57 6.25
CA LEU A 371 -12.02 -1.27 5.56
C LEU A 371 -12.82 -0.20 6.31
N ARG A 372 -12.97 -0.34 7.63
CA ARG A 372 -13.65 0.67 8.44
C ARG A 372 -12.97 2.03 8.37
N ALA A 373 -11.63 2.07 8.39
CA ALA A 373 -10.88 3.30 8.28
C ALA A 373 -11.04 3.94 6.90
N ALA A 374 -10.85 3.18 5.82
CA ALA A 374 -10.97 3.66 4.45
C ALA A 374 -12.38 4.15 4.11
N LEU A 375 -13.41 3.47 4.60
CA LEU A 375 -14.80 3.88 4.39
C LEU A 375 -15.21 5.15 5.15
N GLN A 376 -14.43 5.61 6.13
CA GLN A 376 -14.66 6.91 6.79
C GLN A 376 -14.30 8.08 5.87
N ASN A 377 -13.45 7.87 4.87
CA ASN A 377 -13.06 8.88 3.90
C ASN A 377 -13.08 8.30 2.48
N PRO A 378 -14.25 7.87 1.99
CA PRO A 378 -14.35 7.32 0.64
C PRO A 378 -14.14 8.43 -0.39
N GLY A 379 -13.46 8.11 -1.45
CA GLY A 379 -13.33 9.01 -2.59
C GLY A 379 -11.95 8.99 -3.20
N PRO A 380 -11.77 9.64 -4.35
CA PRO A 380 -10.44 9.76 -4.91
C PRO A 380 -9.58 10.56 -3.93
N HIS A 381 -8.61 9.90 -3.32
CA HIS A 381 -7.63 10.55 -2.43
C HIS A 381 -6.75 11.54 -3.20
N LEU A 382 -6.62 11.34 -4.48
CA LEU A 382 -6.31 12.38 -5.44
C LEU A 382 -7.61 13.15 -5.67
N GLY A 383 -7.96 14.08 -4.79
CA GLY A 383 -8.91 15.14 -5.09
C GLY A 383 -8.56 15.70 -6.44
N ALA A 384 -9.32 16.59 -7.07
CA ALA A 384 -8.96 17.15 -8.35
C ALA A 384 -7.45 17.43 -8.39
N PHE A 385 -6.66 16.41 -8.77
CA PHE A 385 -5.21 16.52 -8.89
C PHE A 385 -4.99 17.40 -10.11
N VAL A 386 -4.97 18.69 -9.82
CA VAL A 386 -4.63 19.69 -10.82
C VAL A 386 -3.18 19.43 -11.14
N LEU A 387 -2.94 18.86 -12.30
CA LEU A 387 -1.58 18.75 -12.81
C LEU A 387 -0.95 20.15 -12.76
N PRO A 388 0.34 20.27 -12.41
CA PRO A 388 1.01 21.57 -12.33
C PRO A 388 0.86 22.46 -13.58
N THR A 389 0.52 21.85 -14.73
CA THR A 389 0.24 22.53 -16.00
C THR A 389 -1.14 23.19 -16.07
N GLU A 390 -2.05 22.88 -15.17
CA GLU A 390 -3.41 23.44 -15.13
C GLU A 390 -3.56 24.59 -14.13
N VAL A 391 -2.54 24.86 -13.34
CA VAL A 391 -2.48 26.06 -12.47
C VAL A 391 -2.05 27.24 -13.35
N ARG A 392 -3.01 27.90 -13.96
CA ARG A 392 -2.85 29.24 -14.51
C ARG A 392 -3.20 30.32 -13.50
#